data_2083f3df068447d201f1000c76b30854
#
_entry.id   2083f3df068447d201f1000c76b30854
#
_cell.length_a   1.000
_cell.length_b   1.000
_cell.length_c   1.000
_cell.angle_alpha   90.00
_cell.angle_beta   90.00
_cell.angle_gamma   90.00
#
_symmetry.space_group_name_H-M   'P 1'
#
loop_
_entity.id
_entity.type
_entity.pdbx_description
1 polymer ?
#
loop_
_entity_poly.entity_id
_entity_poly.type
_entity_poly.pdbx_seq_one_letter_code
_entity_poly.pdbx_strand_id
1 'polypeptide(L)'
;MRPVQDMYEAAMRDVGVEPVGAALGVAISHADLFWQGGVRELEYPLENLPPHVSFVGLWPATPAPAPLPDWAHDLDAGRRVVFVTQGTVSNGDLDKLVLPTMRALADRDDVLVIGTAGGRDPGELTASLPANARLATYLPLDWLLPRVDAMVTNGGFGTVIQALTAGVPLVVAGATEDKPEVAARVARSGAGIDLKTERPDETMLRSAVSALLDAPGHSAATAALKDAFARHDAGRIVTDQLLRAVAARRDADVQEAIAAE
;
A
#
# COMPACT_ATOMS: atom_id res chain seq x y z
N MET A 1 6.94 20.89 4.68
CA MET A 1 8.22 20.42 4.09
C MET A 1 9.43 21.28 4.47
N ARG A 2 9.31 22.63 4.64
CA ARG A 2 10.45 23.46 5.08
C ARG A 2 11.18 22.94 6.33
N PRO A 3 10.51 22.56 7.44
CA PRO A 3 11.22 22.09 8.63
C PRO A 3 12.11 20.87 8.42
N VAL A 4 11.67 19.93 7.54
CA VAL A 4 12.46 18.73 7.22
C VAL A 4 13.70 19.09 6.40
N GLN A 5 13.56 20.02 5.46
CA GLN A 5 14.69 20.54 4.68
C GLN A 5 15.72 21.24 5.57
N ASP A 6 15.25 22.13 6.46
CA ASP A 6 16.11 22.87 7.38
C ASP A 6 16.90 21.93 8.32
N MET A 7 16.24 20.88 8.83
CA MET A 7 16.88 19.82 9.64
C MET A 7 17.93 19.03 8.84
N TYR A 8 17.61 18.64 7.62
CA TYR A 8 18.53 17.94 6.73
C TYR A 8 19.78 18.79 6.46
N GLU A 9 19.60 20.06 6.08
CA GLU A 9 20.71 20.96 5.79
C GLU A 9 21.59 21.22 7.01
N ALA A 10 20.98 21.39 8.19
CA ALA A 10 21.73 21.55 9.44
C ALA A 10 22.57 20.30 9.75
N ALA A 11 21.96 19.12 9.69
CA ALA A 11 22.65 17.86 9.95
C ALA A 11 23.82 17.61 8.99
N MET A 12 23.64 17.93 7.70
CA MET A 12 24.72 17.78 6.70
C MET A 12 25.90 18.73 7.01
N ARG A 13 25.62 19.99 7.34
CA ARG A 13 26.67 20.96 7.71
C ARG A 13 27.39 20.59 9.00
N ASP A 14 26.68 20.04 9.99
CA ASP A 14 27.27 19.58 11.26
C ASP A 14 28.31 18.47 11.07
N VAL A 15 28.16 17.64 10.03
CA VAL A 15 29.15 16.61 9.67
C VAL A 15 30.14 17.05 8.58
N GLY A 16 30.16 18.35 8.23
CA GLY A 16 31.09 18.92 7.27
C GLY A 16 30.77 18.61 5.81
N VAL A 17 29.54 18.27 5.49
CA VAL A 17 29.06 17.98 4.13
C VAL A 17 28.13 19.09 3.65
N GLU A 18 28.38 19.61 2.44
CA GLU A 18 27.44 20.57 1.84
C GLU A 18 26.14 19.88 1.43
N PRO A 19 24.97 20.42 1.84
CA PRO A 19 23.68 19.86 1.49
C PRO A 19 23.44 19.89 -0.03
N VAL A 20 22.99 18.78 -0.61
CA VAL A 20 22.70 18.67 -2.05
C VAL A 20 21.26 18.25 -2.24
N GLY A 21 20.49 19.05 -2.99
CA GLY A 21 19.12 18.72 -3.35
C GLY A 21 18.11 18.80 -2.21
N ALA A 22 16.95 18.20 -2.42
CA ALA A 22 15.87 18.15 -1.44
C ALA A 22 16.04 16.95 -0.49
N ALA A 23 15.80 17.15 0.81
CA ALA A 23 15.92 16.11 1.85
C ALA A 23 15.26 14.79 1.49
N LEU A 24 14.02 14.83 0.95
CA LEU A 24 13.28 13.64 0.55
C LEU A 24 13.68 13.09 -0.85
N GLY A 25 14.40 13.87 -1.63
CA GLY A 25 14.85 13.50 -2.98
C GLY A 25 16.29 13.03 -3.06
N VAL A 26 17.09 13.30 -2.02
CA VAL A 26 18.54 13.08 -2.04
C VAL A 26 18.91 11.62 -2.32
N ALA A 27 18.21 10.68 -1.70
CA ALA A 27 18.47 9.25 -1.91
C ALA A 27 18.23 8.83 -3.37
N ILE A 28 17.19 9.37 -4.00
CA ILE A 28 16.90 9.11 -5.42
C ILE A 28 17.97 9.75 -6.31
N SER A 29 18.38 10.97 -6.00
CA SER A 29 19.31 11.75 -6.86
C SER A 29 20.75 11.21 -6.85
N HIS A 30 21.17 10.54 -5.80
CA HIS A 30 22.56 10.08 -5.59
C HIS A 30 22.73 8.57 -5.58
N ALA A 31 21.66 7.80 -5.75
CA ALA A 31 21.75 6.35 -5.84
C ALA A 31 22.21 5.93 -7.26
N ASP A 32 23.08 4.95 -7.37
CA ASP A 32 23.41 4.31 -8.64
C ASP A 32 22.23 3.52 -9.21
N LEU A 33 21.42 2.93 -8.32
CA LEU A 33 20.19 2.22 -8.63
C LEU A 33 19.13 2.58 -7.59
N PHE A 34 17.93 2.89 -8.04
CA PHE A 34 16.79 3.15 -7.16
C PHE A 34 15.58 2.30 -7.60
N TRP A 35 15.11 1.44 -6.71
CA TRP A 35 13.98 0.57 -6.96
C TRP A 35 12.73 1.09 -6.25
N GLN A 36 11.78 1.56 -7.04
CA GLN A 36 10.49 2.02 -6.57
C GLN A 36 9.51 0.85 -6.53
N GLY A 37 9.00 0.53 -5.35
CA GLY A 37 7.85 -0.38 -5.23
C GLY A 37 6.62 0.21 -5.93
N GLY A 38 5.81 -0.65 -6.57
CA GLY A 38 4.67 -0.21 -7.36
C GLY A 38 4.89 -0.31 -8.86
N VAL A 39 3.96 0.25 -9.62
CA VAL A 39 3.98 0.24 -11.08
C VAL A 39 3.77 1.65 -11.62
N ARG A 40 4.29 1.91 -12.82
CA ARG A 40 4.23 3.24 -13.46
C ARG A 40 2.79 3.71 -13.68
N GLU A 41 1.88 2.79 -13.93
CA GLU A 41 0.45 3.06 -14.18
C GLU A 41 -0.27 3.65 -12.96
N LEU A 42 0.25 3.44 -11.75
CA LEU A 42 -0.26 4.04 -10.52
C LEU A 42 0.25 5.47 -10.31
N GLU A 43 1.44 5.79 -10.83
CA GLU A 43 2.08 7.10 -10.63
C GLU A 43 1.49 8.20 -11.51
N TYR A 44 1.73 9.45 -11.12
CA TYR A 44 1.48 10.62 -11.98
C TYR A 44 2.25 10.48 -13.29
N PRO A 45 1.84 11.19 -14.37
CA PRO A 45 2.64 11.25 -15.59
C PRO A 45 4.06 11.73 -15.28
N LEU A 46 5.04 10.85 -15.50
CA LEU A 46 6.45 11.14 -15.27
C LEU A 46 7.14 11.32 -16.63
N GLU A 47 7.39 12.57 -17.02
CA GLU A 47 8.04 12.90 -18.29
C GLU A 47 9.54 12.57 -18.26
N ASN A 48 10.19 12.77 -17.12
CA ASN A 48 11.64 12.66 -16.94
C ASN A 48 11.99 11.75 -15.75
N LEU A 49 11.69 10.46 -15.86
CA LEU A 49 12.15 9.48 -14.86
C LEU A 49 13.68 9.30 -15.02
N PRO A 50 14.47 9.51 -13.96
CA PRO A 50 15.90 9.26 -14.03
C PRO A 50 16.20 7.81 -14.45
N PRO A 51 17.22 7.56 -15.30
CA PRO A 51 17.48 6.25 -15.88
C PRO A 51 17.83 5.17 -14.85
N HIS A 52 18.32 5.56 -13.68
CA HIS A 52 18.64 4.65 -12.57
C HIS A 52 17.43 4.29 -11.70
N VAL A 53 16.25 4.91 -11.94
CA VAL A 53 15.01 4.61 -11.22
C VAL A 53 14.20 3.57 -11.99
N SER A 54 13.85 2.47 -11.32
CA SER A 54 13.04 1.40 -11.91
C SER A 54 11.86 1.05 -11.02
N PHE A 55 10.68 0.89 -11.62
CA PHE A 55 9.54 0.28 -10.93
C PHE A 55 9.71 -1.23 -10.90
N VAL A 56 9.49 -1.82 -9.72
CA VAL A 56 9.73 -3.25 -9.51
C VAL A 56 8.47 -4.05 -9.17
N GLY A 57 7.32 -3.38 -9.09
CA GLY A 57 6.07 -4.02 -8.69
C GLY A 57 5.97 -4.22 -7.19
N LEU A 58 5.40 -5.35 -6.76
CA LEU A 58 5.32 -5.71 -5.36
C LEU A 58 6.62 -6.37 -4.91
N TRP A 59 7.20 -5.86 -3.82
CA TRP A 59 8.33 -6.54 -3.18
C TRP A 59 7.89 -7.91 -2.64
N PRO A 60 8.66 -8.97 -2.89
CA PRO A 60 8.34 -10.27 -2.35
C PRO A 60 8.38 -10.20 -0.81
N ALA A 61 7.28 -10.59 -0.19
CA ALA A 61 7.19 -10.74 1.25
C ALA A 61 7.27 -12.22 1.60
N THR A 62 7.99 -12.56 2.67
CA THR A 62 7.88 -13.91 3.23
C THR A 62 6.53 -13.98 3.93
N PRO A 63 5.61 -14.88 3.54
CA PRO A 63 4.36 -15.04 4.23
C PRO A 63 4.62 -15.34 5.71
N ALA A 64 4.08 -14.53 6.60
CA ALA A 64 4.08 -14.85 8.03
C ALA A 64 2.95 -15.85 8.28
N PRO A 65 3.25 -17.12 8.62
CA PRO A 65 2.20 -18.07 8.93
C PRO A 65 1.47 -17.58 10.18
N ALA A 66 0.19 -17.30 10.03
CA ALA A 66 -0.70 -17.00 11.14
C ALA A 66 -1.85 -18.01 11.11
N PRO A 67 -2.30 -18.51 12.27
CA PRO A 67 -3.46 -19.37 12.32
C PRO A 67 -4.66 -18.60 11.80
N LEU A 68 -5.45 -19.25 10.95
CA LEU A 68 -6.70 -18.68 10.49
C LEU A 68 -7.72 -18.76 11.63
N PRO A 69 -8.59 -17.75 11.76
CA PRO A 69 -9.64 -17.77 12.78
C PRO A 69 -10.71 -18.81 12.44
N ASP A 70 -11.44 -19.28 13.47
CA ASP A 70 -12.47 -20.32 13.33
C ASP A 70 -13.58 -19.93 12.34
N TRP A 71 -13.84 -18.64 12.19
CA TRP A 71 -14.83 -18.09 11.27
C TRP A 71 -14.30 -17.92 9.81
N ALA A 72 -13.07 -18.35 9.50
CA ALA A 72 -12.50 -18.20 8.14
C ALA A 72 -13.40 -18.78 7.04
N HIS A 73 -14.19 -19.82 7.34
CA HIS A 73 -15.16 -20.42 6.43
C HIS A 73 -16.32 -19.49 6.03
N ASP A 74 -16.57 -18.42 6.79
CA ASP A 74 -17.61 -17.42 6.46
C ASP A 74 -17.31 -16.65 5.16
N LEU A 75 -16.04 -16.59 4.72
CA LEU A 75 -15.66 -15.96 3.47
C LEU A 75 -16.14 -16.73 2.24
N ASP A 76 -16.40 -18.01 2.38
CA ASP A 76 -16.85 -18.89 1.26
C ASP A 76 -18.40 -19.01 1.22
N ALA A 77 -19.13 -18.24 2.05
CA ALA A 77 -20.58 -18.28 2.15
C ALA A 77 -21.36 -17.54 1.05
N GLY A 78 -20.67 -17.04 0.00
CA GLY A 78 -21.29 -16.40 -1.16
C GLY A 78 -21.70 -14.93 -0.96
N ARG A 79 -21.35 -14.32 0.18
CA ARG A 79 -21.50 -12.88 0.42
C ARG A 79 -20.32 -12.11 -0.19
N ARG A 80 -20.54 -10.85 -0.55
CA ARG A 80 -19.44 -9.95 -0.92
C ARG A 80 -18.60 -9.64 0.31
N VAL A 81 -17.28 -9.66 0.19
CA VAL A 81 -16.36 -9.46 1.30
C VAL A 81 -15.75 -8.06 1.25
N VAL A 82 -15.98 -7.29 2.30
CA VAL A 82 -15.34 -5.98 2.51
C VAL A 82 -14.29 -6.12 3.62
N PHE A 83 -13.05 -5.86 3.26
CA PHE A 83 -11.95 -5.86 4.24
C PHE A 83 -11.66 -4.46 4.73
N VAL A 84 -11.50 -4.26 6.04
CA VAL A 84 -11.10 -2.97 6.62
C VAL A 84 -9.88 -3.10 7.52
N THR A 85 -8.91 -2.19 7.35
CA THR A 85 -7.69 -2.16 8.16
C THR A 85 -7.09 -0.76 8.27
N GLN A 86 -6.46 -0.50 9.42
CA GLN A 86 -5.65 0.71 9.67
C GLN A 86 -4.15 0.40 9.66
N GLY A 87 -3.75 -0.77 9.12
CA GLY A 87 -2.37 -1.23 9.13
C GLY A 87 -1.88 -1.61 10.54
N THR A 88 -0.56 -1.66 10.71
CA THR A 88 0.09 -2.11 11.96
C THR A 88 0.66 -0.97 12.81
N VAL A 89 0.82 0.22 12.25
CA VAL A 89 1.44 1.38 12.93
C VAL A 89 0.37 2.35 13.44
N SER A 90 -0.52 2.80 12.57
CA SER A 90 -1.53 3.83 12.90
C SER A 90 -2.89 3.21 13.33
N ASN A 91 -2.86 2.20 14.17
CA ASN A 91 -4.03 1.39 14.57
C ASN A 91 -4.40 1.52 16.05
N GLY A 92 -3.92 2.56 16.74
CA GLY A 92 -4.16 2.78 18.18
C GLY A 92 -5.62 3.01 18.56
N ASP A 93 -6.45 3.43 17.60
CA ASP A 93 -7.85 3.77 17.79
C ASP A 93 -8.66 3.19 16.61
N LEU A 94 -9.34 2.05 16.85
CA LEU A 94 -10.15 1.38 15.82
C LEU A 94 -11.44 2.14 15.49
N ASP A 95 -11.87 3.08 16.34
CA ASP A 95 -13.00 3.97 16.08
C ASP A 95 -12.70 5.05 15.03
N LYS A 96 -11.45 5.15 14.54
CA LYS A 96 -11.15 6.00 13.40
C LYS A 96 -11.73 5.46 12.09
N LEU A 97 -11.67 4.14 11.88
CA LEU A 97 -12.04 3.57 10.58
C LEU A 97 -12.67 2.16 10.69
N VAL A 98 -12.08 1.25 11.46
CA VAL A 98 -12.49 -0.17 11.47
C VAL A 98 -13.91 -0.31 11.98
N LEU A 99 -14.20 0.14 13.19
CA LEU A 99 -15.52 0.02 13.80
C LEU A 99 -16.59 0.86 13.09
N PRO A 100 -16.33 2.11 12.67
CA PRO A 100 -17.28 2.85 11.83
C PRO A 100 -17.63 2.15 10.53
N THR A 101 -16.66 1.50 9.86
CA THR A 101 -16.95 0.73 8.65
C THR A 101 -17.88 -0.46 8.92
N MET A 102 -17.64 -1.18 10.01
CA MET A 102 -18.50 -2.29 10.41
C MET A 102 -19.92 -1.83 10.73
N ARG A 103 -20.08 -0.70 11.46
CA ARG A 103 -21.39 -0.10 11.75
C ARG A 103 -22.09 0.41 10.49
N ALA A 104 -21.35 1.06 9.61
CA ALA A 104 -21.87 1.58 8.35
C ALA A 104 -22.51 0.52 7.46
N LEU A 105 -22.05 -0.73 7.54
CA LEU A 105 -22.49 -1.85 6.72
C LEU A 105 -23.31 -2.89 7.49
N ALA A 106 -23.71 -2.61 8.73
CA ALA A 106 -24.35 -3.56 9.65
C ALA A 106 -25.68 -4.15 9.14
N ASP A 107 -26.40 -3.41 8.31
CA ASP A 107 -27.69 -3.81 7.73
C ASP A 107 -27.58 -4.37 6.29
N ARG A 108 -26.34 -4.59 5.79
CA ARG A 108 -26.08 -5.18 4.48
C ARG A 108 -25.90 -6.70 4.62
N ASP A 109 -27.00 -7.44 4.55
CA ASP A 109 -27.00 -8.92 4.66
C ASP A 109 -26.21 -9.60 3.55
N ASP A 110 -26.05 -8.93 2.41
CA ASP A 110 -25.28 -9.38 1.24
C ASP A 110 -23.76 -9.17 1.40
N VAL A 111 -23.31 -8.52 2.49
CA VAL A 111 -21.90 -8.17 2.74
C VAL A 111 -21.41 -8.83 4.03
N LEU A 112 -20.19 -9.38 3.97
CA LEU A 112 -19.40 -9.77 5.14
C LEU A 112 -18.28 -8.75 5.33
N VAL A 113 -18.19 -8.12 6.50
CA VAL A 113 -17.15 -7.15 6.83
C VAL A 113 -16.08 -7.81 7.67
N ILE A 114 -14.86 -7.84 7.17
CA ILE A 114 -13.69 -8.39 7.86
C ILE A 114 -12.78 -7.24 8.29
N GLY A 115 -12.45 -7.18 9.58
CA GLY A 115 -11.51 -6.21 10.12
C GLY A 115 -10.27 -6.85 10.72
N THR A 116 -9.18 -6.08 10.80
CA THR A 116 -8.01 -6.46 11.60
C THR A 116 -7.65 -5.37 12.61
N ALA A 117 -7.24 -5.81 13.79
CA ALA A 117 -6.74 -4.95 14.87
C ALA A 117 -5.24 -4.64 14.74
N GLY A 118 -4.60 -5.04 13.60
CA GLY A 118 -3.20 -4.73 13.29
C GLY A 118 -2.19 -5.30 14.29
N GLY A 119 -2.44 -6.52 14.76
CA GLY A 119 -1.57 -7.23 15.72
C GLY A 119 -1.98 -7.03 17.19
N ARG A 120 -3.00 -6.22 17.48
CA ARG A 120 -3.54 -6.06 18.85
C ARG A 120 -4.65 -7.07 19.11
N ASP A 121 -4.79 -7.48 20.35
CA ASP A 121 -5.94 -8.31 20.75
C ASP A 121 -7.24 -7.48 20.62
N PRO A 122 -8.21 -7.90 19.81
CA PRO A 122 -9.51 -7.22 19.71
C PRO A 122 -10.37 -7.34 20.98
N GLY A 123 -10.08 -8.30 21.86
CA GLY A 123 -10.68 -8.45 23.19
C GLY A 123 -12.21 -8.44 23.15
N GLU A 124 -12.80 -7.68 24.07
CA GLU A 124 -14.26 -7.55 24.23
C GLU A 124 -14.96 -6.87 23.03
N LEU A 125 -14.22 -6.19 22.15
CA LEU A 125 -14.80 -5.55 20.96
C LEU A 125 -15.53 -6.55 20.07
N THR A 126 -15.07 -7.80 20.03
CA THR A 126 -15.70 -8.86 19.22
C THR A 126 -17.12 -9.17 19.62
N ALA A 127 -17.49 -8.98 20.90
CA ALA A 127 -18.83 -9.25 21.41
C ALA A 127 -19.88 -8.19 20.99
N SER A 128 -19.44 -7.00 20.58
CA SER A 128 -20.30 -5.88 20.19
C SER A 128 -20.38 -5.64 18.68
N LEU A 129 -19.78 -6.51 17.88
CA LEU A 129 -19.77 -6.37 16.42
C LEU A 129 -21.15 -6.68 15.81
N PRO A 130 -21.49 -6.05 14.68
CA PRO A 130 -22.63 -6.45 13.86
C PRO A 130 -22.56 -7.94 13.45
N ALA A 131 -23.71 -8.56 13.24
CA ALA A 131 -23.81 -10.01 12.92
C ALA A 131 -23.02 -10.39 11.65
N ASN A 132 -22.92 -9.46 10.70
CA ASN A 132 -22.18 -9.62 9.44
C ASN A 132 -20.72 -9.13 9.52
N ALA A 133 -20.16 -8.89 10.71
CA ALA A 133 -18.79 -8.43 10.90
C ALA A 133 -17.93 -9.46 11.63
N ARG A 134 -16.65 -9.50 11.29
CA ARG A 134 -15.61 -10.32 11.94
C ARG A 134 -14.37 -9.46 12.16
N LEU A 135 -13.74 -9.61 13.32
CA LEU A 135 -12.52 -8.89 13.68
C LEU A 135 -11.45 -9.90 14.12
N ALA A 136 -10.29 -9.83 13.50
CA ALA A 136 -9.13 -10.63 13.85
C ALA A 136 -7.99 -9.76 14.39
N THR A 137 -7.12 -10.35 15.20
CA THR A 137 -5.84 -9.72 15.59
C THR A 137 -5.01 -9.41 14.35
N TYR A 138 -4.85 -10.38 13.47
CA TYR A 138 -4.08 -10.32 12.23
C TYR A 138 -4.64 -11.34 11.23
N LEU A 139 -4.50 -11.04 9.92
CA LEU A 139 -4.81 -11.98 8.84
C LEU A 139 -3.71 -11.91 7.77
N PRO A 140 -3.26 -13.06 7.23
CA PRO A 140 -2.35 -13.08 6.09
C PRO A 140 -3.04 -12.47 4.87
N LEU A 141 -2.48 -11.38 4.32
CA LEU A 141 -3.11 -10.67 3.20
C LEU A 141 -3.07 -11.46 1.89
N ASP A 142 -2.05 -12.28 1.69
CA ASP A 142 -1.93 -13.20 0.55
C ASP A 142 -3.06 -14.24 0.51
N TRP A 143 -3.52 -14.70 1.69
CA TRP A 143 -4.67 -15.56 1.82
C TRP A 143 -6.00 -14.80 1.69
N LEU A 144 -6.10 -13.61 2.30
CA LEU A 144 -7.36 -12.84 2.41
C LEU A 144 -7.72 -12.12 1.10
N LEU A 145 -6.79 -11.35 0.52
CA LEU A 145 -7.08 -10.43 -0.59
C LEU A 145 -7.70 -11.09 -1.83
N PRO A 146 -7.36 -12.35 -2.21
CA PRO A 146 -8.06 -13.03 -3.33
C PRO A 146 -9.56 -13.27 -3.11
N ARG A 147 -10.07 -13.07 -1.88
CA ARG A 147 -11.47 -13.27 -1.47
C ARG A 147 -12.20 -11.96 -1.19
N VAL A 148 -11.53 -10.81 -1.41
CA VAL A 148 -12.04 -9.49 -1.05
C VAL A 148 -12.58 -8.78 -2.29
N ASP A 149 -13.80 -8.26 -2.19
CA ASP A 149 -14.45 -7.50 -3.27
C ASP A 149 -14.19 -6.00 -3.17
N ALA A 150 -13.97 -5.47 -1.96
CA ALA A 150 -13.56 -4.09 -1.73
C ALA A 150 -12.78 -3.96 -0.42
N MET A 151 -11.87 -3.01 -0.36
CA MET A 151 -11.08 -2.77 0.85
C MET A 151 -11.18 -1.32 1.30
N VAL A 152 -11.35 -1.13 2.61
CA VAL A 152 -11.28 0.17 3.29
C VAL A 152 -9.97 0.25 4.06
N THR A 153 -9.18 1.28 3.82
CA THR A 153 -7.85 1.40 4.43
C THR A 153 -7.50 2.84 4.81
N ASN A 154 -6.62 3.01 5.78
CA ASN A 154 -6.04 4.31 6.08
C ASN A 154 -4.99 4.78 5.05
N GLY A 155 -4.72 4.00 4.00
CA GLY A 155 -3.86 4.42 2.90
C GLY A 155 -2.36 4.17 3.08
N GLY A 156 -1.96 3.28 3.98
CA GLY A 156 -0.55 2.86 4.05
C GLY A 156 -0.08 2.25 2.74
N PHE A 157 1.03 2.77 2.16
CA PHE A 157 1.49 2.43 0.81
C PHE A 157 1.61 0.92 0.58
N GLY A 158 2.27 0.19 1.49
CA GLY A 158 2.46 -1.27 1.36
C GLY A 158 1.14 -2.06 1.28
N THR A 159 0.13 -1.65 2.07
CA THR A 159 -1.19 -2.27 2.07
C THR A 159 -1.96 -1.98 0.79
N VAL A 160 -1.89 -0.73 0.32
CA VAL A 160 -2.52 -0.31 -0.96
C VAL A 160 -1.93 -1.09 -2.13
N ILE A 161 -0.60 -1.20 -2.22
CA ILE A 161 0.07 -1.95 -3.29
C ILE A 161 -0.34 -3.43 -3.29
N GLN A 162 -0.44 -4.07 -2.12
CA GLN A 162 -0.90 -5.46 -2.02
C GLN A 162 -2.34 -5.63 -2.51
N ALA A 163 -3.25 -4.73 -2.12
CA ALA A 163 -4.64 -4.75 -2.57
C ALA A 163 -4.75 -4.58 -4.10
N LEU A 164 -4.04 -3.61 -4.67
CA LEU A 164 -4.03 -3.36 -6.12
C LEU A 164 -3.41 -4.53 -6.90
N THR A 165 -2.38 -5.18 -6.35
CA THR A 165 -1.79 -6.39 -6.93
C THR A 165 -2.79 -7.55 -6.96
N ALA A 166 -3.67 -7.65 -5.96
CA ALA A 166 -4.76 -8.62 -5.93
C ALA A 166 -5.94 -8.22 -6.82
N GLY A 167 -6.02 -6.96 -7.27
CA GLY A 167 -7.14 -6.43 -8.06
C GLY A 167 -8.31 -5.96 -7.21
N VAL A 168 -8.08 -5.60 -5.95
CA VAL A 168 -9.11 -5.16 -5.00
C VAL A 168 -9.26 -3.64 -5.05
N PRO A 169 -10.47 -3.09 -5.33
CA PRO A 169 -10.74 -1.67 -5.29
C PRO A 169 -10.75 -1.12 -3.86
N LEU A 170 -10.38 0.17 -3.72
CA LEU A 170 -10.04 0.77 -2.43
C LEU A 170 -10.91 1.98 -2.07
N VAL A 171 -11.39 2.02 -0.83
CA VAL A 171 -11.75 3.28 -0.15
C VAL A 171 -10.58 3.66 0.75
N VAL A 172 -10.01 4.85 0.52
CA VAL A 172 -8.86 5.34 1.29
C VAL A 172 -9.28 6.48 2.20
N ALA A 173 -9.01 6.33 3.50
CA ALA A 173 -9.31 7.30 4.55
C ALA A 173 -8.04 7.61 5.36
N GLY A 174 -7.19 8.47 4.82
CA GLY A 174 -5.94 8.88 5.46
C GLY A 174 -5.56 10.32 5.13
N ALA A 175 -5.18 11.09 6.15
CA ALA A 175 -4.88 12.51 6.02
C ALA A 175 -3.50 12.89 6.58
N THR A 176 -2.72 11.93 7.06
CA THR A 176 -1.41 12.14 7.68
C THR A 176 -0.31 11.40 6.94
N GLU A 177 0.94 11.79 7.14
CA GLU A 177 2.15 11.18 6.55
C GLU A 177 2.09 11.22 5.00
N ASP A 178 2.38 10.09 4.35
CA ASP A 178 2.31 9.91 2.89
C ASP A 178 0.90 9.53 2.38
N LYS A 179 -0.03 9.25 3.29
CA LYS A 179 -1.36 8.71 2.97
C LYS A 179 -2.19 9.58 2.02
N PRO A 180 -2.19 10.94 2.11
CA PRO A 180 -2.89 11.78 1.14
C PRO A 180 -2.38 11.61 -0.30
N GLU A 181 -1.07 11.45 -0.46
CA GLU A 181 -0.45 11.23 -1.76
C GLU A 181 -0.78 9.83 -2.32
N VAL A 182 -0.81 8.82 -1.46
CA VAL A 182 -1.22 7.45 -1.83
C VAL A 182 -2.70 7.44 -2.24
N ALA A 183 -3.57 8.08 -1.45
CA ALA A 183 -5.01 8.18 -1.73
C ALA A 183 -5.29 8.91 -3.05
N ALA A 184 -4.57 10.00 -3.34
CA ALA A 184 -4.69 10.73 -4.59
C ALA A 184 -4.32 9.88 -5.80
N ARG A 185 -3.28 9.04 -5.70
CA ARG A 185 -2.89 8.09 -6.77
C ARG A 185 -3.97 7.04 -7.02
N VAL A 186 -4.53 6.47 -5.94
CA VAL A 186 -5.63 5.49 -6.02
C VAL A 186 -6.85 6.12 -6.71
N ALA A 187 -7.27 7.31 -6.30
CA ALA A 187 -8.42 7.99 -6.91
C ALA A 187 -8.15 8.35 -8.37
N ARG A 188 -6.96 8.88 -8.70
CA ARG A 188 -6.57 9.25 -10.07
C ARG A 188 -6.53 8.04 -11.00
N SER A 189 -6.07 6.90 -10.53
CA SER A 189 -6.03 5.67 -11.34
C SER A 189 -7.41 5.06 -11.59
N GLY A 190 -8.45 5.55 -10.92
CA GLY A 190 -9.80 4.99 -10.97
C GLY A 190 -9.96 3.71 -10.12
N ALA A 191 -8.91 3.27 -9.42
CA ALA A 191 -8.93 2.05 -8.62
C ALA A 191 -9.62 2.21 -7.26
N GLY A 192 -10.10 3.41 -6.92
CA GLY A 192 -10.78 3.62 -5.65
C GLY A 192 -11.20 5.05 -5.39
N ILE A 193 -11.63 5.29 -4.16
CA ILE A 193 -12.20 6.55 -3.68
C ILE A 193 -11.33 7.09 -2.54
N ASP A 194 -10.91 8.36 -2.64
CA ASP A 194 -10.23 9.11 -1.58
C ASP A 194 -11.27 9.90 -0.77
N LEU A 195 -11.44 9.56 0.50
CA LEU A 195 -12.36 10.25 1.42
C LEU A 195 -11.81 11.56 1.99
N LYS A 196 -10.52 11.86 1.80
CA LYS A 196 -9.82 13.08 2.25
C LYS A 196 -9.96 13.36 3.74
N THR A 197 -10.15 12.34 4.53
CA THR A 197 -10.26 12.40 6.00
C THR A 197 -9.75 11.11 6.62
N GLU A 198 -9.23 11.18 7.83
CA GLU A 198 -8.86 9.99 8.60
C GLU A 198 -9.97 9.50 9.55
N ARG A 199 -11.08 10.26 9.64
CA ARG A 199 -12.26 9.93 10.46
C ARG A 199 -13.53 10.14 9.63
N PRO A 200 -13.79 9.27 8.63
CA PRO A 200 -15.04 9.34 7.87
C PRO A 200 -16.22 8.94 8.75
N ASP A 201 -17.37 9.56 8.52
CA ASP A 201 -18.61 9.11 9.13
C ASP A 201 -19.18 7.85 8.43
N GLU A 202 -20.16 7.23 9.07
CA GLU A 202 -20.77 5.98 8.57
C GLU A 202 -21.49 6.18 7.23
N THR A 203 -22.03 7.37 6.96
CA THR A 203 -22.70 7.71 5.69
C THR A 203 -21.68 7.77 4.55
N MET A 204 -20.54 8.43 4.76
CA MET A 204 -19.45 8.48 3.79
C MET A 204 -18.93 7.07 3.47
N LEU A 205 -18.69 6.25 4.51
CA LEU A 205 -18.20 4.88 4.37
C LEU A 205 -19.17 4.01 3.59
N ARG A 206 -20.45 4.02 3.97
CA ARG A 206 -21.51 3.29 3.27
C ARG A 206 -21.58 3.66 1.79
N SER A 207 -21.63 4.96 1.50
CA SER A 207 -21.69 5.48 0.14
C SER A 207 -20.51 5.05 -0.70
N ALA A 208 -19.29 5.18 -0.16
CA ALA A 208 -18.07 4.85 -0.88
C ALA A 208 -17.95 3.34 -1.13
N VAL A 209 -18.22 2.50 -0.13
CA VAL A 209 -18.18 1.05 -0.29
C VAL A 209 -19.25 0.58 -1.28
N SER A 210 -20.48 1.09 -1.19
CA SER A 210 -21.53 0.75 -2.17
C SER A 210 -21.14 1.14 -3.59
N ALA A 211 -20.51 2.31 -3.78
CA ALA A 211 -20.03 2.73 -5.10
C ALA A 211 -18.96 1.77 -5.66
N LEU A 212 -18.07 1.24 -4.84
CA LEU A 212 -17.08 0.24 -5.27
C LEU A 212 -17.72 -1.10 -5.63
N LEU A 213 -18.66 -1.56 -4.82
CA LEU A 213 -19.29 -2.87 -5.00
C LEU A 213 -20.28 -2.89 -6.18
N ASP A 214 -20.95 -1.78 -6.45
CA ASP A 214 -22.10 -1.72 -7.38
C ASP A 214 -21.73 -1.08 -8.74
N ALA A 215 -20.57 -0.41 -8.87
CA ALA A 215 -20.13 0.22 -10.11
C ALA A 215 -18.96 -0.53 -10.78
N PRO A 216 -19.07 -0.94 -12.05
CA PRO A 216 -18.05 -1.74 -12.73
C PRO A 216 -16.76 -0.98 -13.05
N GLY A 217 -16.76 0.35 -13.00
CA GLY A 217 -15.61 1.19 -13.38
C GLY A 217 -14.37 0.95 -12.52
N HIS A 218 -14.54 0.84 -11.20
CA HIS A 218 -13.43 0.61 -10.29
C HIS A 218 -12.82 -0.79 -10.47
N SER A 219 -13.65 -1.79 -10.72
CA SER A 219 -13.18 -3.17 -10.99
C SER A 219 -12.34 -3.25 -12.27
N ALA A 220 -12.71 -2.52 -13.32
CA ALA A 220 -11.92 -2.46 -14.55
C ALA A 220 -10.55 -1.78 -14.34
N ALA A 221 -10.51 -0.69 -13.58
CA ALA A 221 -9.27 0.01 -13.27
C ALA A 221 -8.32 -0.84 -12.39
N THR A 222 -8.86 -1.53 -11.39
CA THR A 222 -8.05 -2.43 -10.56
C THR A 222 -7.57 -3.66 -11.32
N ALA A 223 -8.36 -4.19 -12.25
CA ALA A 223 -7.92 -5.28 -13.13
C ALA A 223 -6.73 -4.86 -14.00
N ALA A 224 -6.76 -3.66 -14.58
CA ALA A 224 -5.66 -3.11 -15.36
C ALA A 224 -4.38 -2.91 -14.51
N LEU A 225 -4.51 -2.45 -13.27
CA LEU A 225 -3.38 -2.36 -12.34
C LEU A 225 -2.85 -3.73 -11.92
N LYS A 226 -3.72 -4.69 -11.62
CA LYS A 226 -3.32 -6.08 -11.35
C LYS A 226 -2.48 -6.65 -12.49
N ASP A 227 -2.91 -6.45 -13.73
CA ASP A 227 -2.15 -6.88 -14.91
C ASP A 227 -0.82 -6.13 -15.02
N ALA A 228 -0.78 -4.84 -14.66
CA ALA A 228 0.47 -4.08 -14.60
C ALA A 228 1.43 -4.67 -13.56
N PHE A 229 0.97 -4.97 -12.36
CA PHE A 229 1.78 -5.62 -11.33
C PHE A 229 2.27 -7.00 -11.75
N ALA A 230 1.43 -7.81 -12.41
CA ALA A 230 1.79 -9.16 -12.86
C ALA A 230 2.94 -9.18 -13.89
N ARG A 231 3.21 -8.05 -14.57
CA ARG A 231 4.36 -7.92 -15.49
C ARG A 231 5.70 -7.69 -14.76
N HIS A 232 5.70 -7.48 -13.46
CA HIS A 232 6.89 -7.17 -12.67
C HIS A 232 7.24 -8.33 -11.75
N ASP A 233 8.47 -8.80 -11.87
CA ASP A 233 9.11 -9.72 -10.92
C ASP A 233 10.24 -8.94 -10.22
N ALA A 234 9.95 -8.43 -9.02
CA ALA A 234 10.87 -7.60 -8.27
C ALA A 234 12.20 -8.31 -8.00
N GLY A 235 12.14 -9.60 -7.62
CA GLY A 235 13.34 -10.41 -7.35
C GLY A 235 14.25 -10.49 -8.57
N ARG A 236 13.69 -10.81 -9.73
CA ARG A 236 14.43 -10.90 -10.98
C ARG A 236 14.96 -9.54 -11.43
N ILE A 237 14.12 -8.49 -11.42
CA ILE A 237 14.52 -7.14 -11.84
C ILE A 237 15.71 -6.64 -11.02
N VAL A 238 15.63 -6.76 -9.70
CA VAL A 238 16.67 -6.32 -8.77
C VAL A 238 17.95 -7.13 -8.96
N THR A 239 17.85 -8.45 -9.03
CA THR A 239 19.00 -9.34 -9.22
C THR A 239 19.72 -9.03 -10.54
N ASP A 240 19.00 -8.92 -11.65
CA ASP A 240 19.55 -8.63 -12.97
C ASP A 240 20.27 -7.27 -13.00
N GLN A 241 19.69 -6.25 -12.38
CA GLN A 241 20.29 -4.90 -12.33
C GLN A 241 21.53 -4.88 -11.44
N LEU A 242 21.52 -5.53 -10.30
CA LEU A 242 22.69 -5.65 -9.42
C LEU A 242 23.85 -6.35 -10.10
N LEU A 243 23.60 -7.48 -10.77
CA LEU A 243 24.64 -8.22 -11.47
C LEU A 243 25.28 -7.38 -12.60
N ARG A 244 24.46 -6.62 -13.35
CA ARG A 244 24.98 -5.71 -14.39
C ARG A 244 25.82 -4.58 -13.79
N ALA A 245 25.37 -3.97 -12.69
CA ALA A 245 26.11 -2.90 -12.01
C ALA A 245 27.45 -3.39 -11.49
N VAL A 246 27.51 -4.58 -10.87
CA VAL A 246 28.74 -5.20 -10.40
C VAL A 246 29.70 -5.53 -11.54
N ALA A 247 29.19 -6.07 -12.66
CA ALA A 247 30.01 -6.36 -13.83
C ALA A 247 30.61 -5.08 -14.42
N ALA A 248 29.80 -4.04 -14.62
CA ALA A 248 30.27 -2.76 -15.15
C ALA A 248 31.32 -2.10 -14.24
N ARG A 249 31.21 -2.20 -12.93
CA ARG A 249 32.20 -1.69 -11.99
C ARG A 249 33.54 -2.45 -12.08
N ARG A 250 33.47 -3.78 -12.14
CA ARG A 250 34.70 -4.60 -12.35
C ARG A 250 35.41 -4.28 -13.62
N ASP A 251 34.66 -4.07 -14.73
CA ASP A 251 35.25 -3.71 -16.01
C ASP A 251 35.91 -2.31 -15.96
N ALA A 252 35.28 -1.36 -15.26
CA ALA A 252 35.85 -0.04 -15.03
C ALA A 252 37.17 -0.08 -14.23
N ASP A 253 37.15 -0.84 -13.09
CA ASP A 253 38.32 -1.01 -12.23
C ASP A 253 39.51 -1.66 -13.01
N VAL A 254 39.23 -2.64 -13.87
CA VAL A 254 40.25 -3.26 -14.76
C VAL A 254 40.80 -2.26 -15.75
N GLN A 255 39.95 -1.46 -16.40
CA GLN A 255 40.40 -0.42 -17.35
C GLN A 255 41.25 0.65 -16.67
N GLU A 256 40.87 1.08 -15.47
CA GLU A 256 41.62 2.05 -14.68
C GLU A 256 43.00 1.50 -14.26
N ALA A 257 43.08 0.22 -13.89
CA ALA A 257 44.33 -0.45 -13.57
C ALA A 257 45.26 -0.53 -14.78
N ILE A 258 44.72 -0.87 -15.97
CA ILE A 258 45.51 -0.91 -17.26
C ILE A 258 45.99 0.48 -17.66
N ALA A 259 45.20 1.51 -17.42
CA ALA A 259 45.58 2.89 -17.78
C ALA A 259 46.64 3.51 -16.84
N ALA A 260 46.83 2.92 -15.67
CA ALA A 260 47.82 3.36 -14.68
C ALA A 260 49.21 2.71 -14.84
N GLU A 261 49.36 1.71 -15.72
CA GLU A 261 50.61 1.09 -16.13
C GLU A 261 51.19 1.78 -17.39
#